data_a8ad94f32634fda73596e13a8d8a2208
#
_entry.id   a8ad94f32634fda73596e13a8d8a2208
#
_cell.length_a   1.000
_cell.length_b   1.000
_cell.length_c   1.000
_cell.angle_alpha   90.00
_cell.angle_beta   90.00
_cell.angle_gamma   90.00
#
_symmetry.space_group_name_H-M   'P 1'
#
loop_
_entity.id
_entity.type
_entity.pdbx_description
1 polymer ?
#
loop_
_entity_poly.entity_id
_entity_poly.type
_entity_poly.pdbx_seq_one_letter_code
_entity_poly.pdbx_strand_id
1 'polypeptide(L)'
;VQSIGTDLLFLTQTGLRGLGRAIQEKSLPITDLSRNIKQELIANTLATATPVSTVYSPENYFYLLCFADLNLVYCFDIRATLENGSYRVTRWPSVDFKSFQRDRNGDIYIGCTDGVGKYANYRDNGESYRFRYFSPGLTFGDPAKIKMLKKIRPTLIGGNNSDIFLKWSYDFSSDASSSTFRTSSDIPGFYGQSEYSNADFSAEGITISRNSLNTTGYGSVINVGLETDINGFALSIQEMNVLALLGKTI
;
A
#
# COMPACT_ATOMS: atom_id res chain seq x y z
N VAL A 1 18.48 5.62 13.73
CA VAL A 1 19.34 4.99 12.70
C VAL A 1 19.07 3.50 12.70
N GLN A 2 18.85 2.91 11.52
CA GLN A 2 18.55 1.49 11.35
C GLN A 2 19.40 0.90 10.23
N SER A 3 20.05 -0.25 10.49
CA SER A 3 20.76 -1.01 9.45
C SER A 3 19.75 -1.75 8.57
N ILE A 4 19.94 -1.64 7.24
CA ILE A 4 19.18 -2.36 6.21
C ILE A 4 20.18 -3.06 5.28
N GLY A 5 20.50 -4.33 5.58
CA GLY A 5 21.50 -5.05 4.78
C GLY A 5 22.86 -4.33 4.79
N THR A 6 23.28 -3.80 3.65
CA THR A 6 24.57 -3.12 3.45
C THR A 6 24.52 -1.61 3.66
N ASP A 7 23.36 -1.03 3.95
CA ASP A 7 23.19 0.41 4.14
C ASP A 7 22.63 0.76 5.53
N LEU A 8 22.78 1.99 5.95
CA LEU A 8 22.20 2.55 7.16
C LEU A 8 21.19 3.63 6.77
N LEU A 9 19.93 3.44 7.18
CA LEU A 9 18.91 4.47 7.05
C LEU A 9 18.86 5.35 8.30
N PHE A 10 18.70 6.63 8.09
CA PHE A 10 18.52 7.60 9.17
C PHE A 10 17.53 8.68 8.80
N LEU A 11 16.69 9.02 9.75
CA LEU A 11 15.75 10.12 9.65
C LEU A 11 16.45 11.42 10.00
N THR A 12 16.26 12.44 9.18
CA THR A 12 16.75 13.81 9.38
C THR A 12 15.58 14.79 9.33
N GLN A 13 15.84 16.03 9.68
CA GLN A 13 14.88 17.14 9.49
C GLN A 13 14.55 17.41 8.02
N THR A 14 15.27 16.79 7.07
CA THR A 14 15.07 16.96 5.63
C THR A 14 14.54 15.71 4.93
N GLY A 15 14.20 14.65 5.69
CA GLY A 15 13.66 13.40 5.19
C GLY A 15 14.49 12.17 5.55
N LEU A 16 14.16 11.03 4.94
CA LEU A 16 14.85 9.75 5.14
C LEU A 16 16.04 9.64 4.17
N ARG A 17 17.22 9.31 4.71
CA ARG A 17 18.49 9.25 3.98
C ARG A 17 19.17 7.90 4.17
N GLY A 18 19.98 7.49 3.18
CA GLY A 18 20.87 6.33 3.25
C GLY A 18 22.34 6.76 3.34
N LEU A 19 23.12 6.14 4.24
CA LEU A 19 24.54 6.46 4.42
C LEU A 19 25.40 5.92 3.28
N GLY A 20 25.12 4.72 2.78
CA GLY A 20 25.90 4.11 1.69
C GLY A 20 25.92 4.96 0.43
N ARG A 21 24.81 5.57 0.08
CA ARG A 21 24.72 6.53 -1.03
C ARG A 21 25.51 7.82 -0.76
N ALA A 22 25.46 8.33 0.49
CA ALA A 22 26.22 9.51 0.86
C ALA A 22 27.74 9.33 0.68
N ILE A 23 28.23 8.13 0.98
CA ILE A 23 29.65 7.77 0.83
C ILE A 23 30.03 7.62 -0.65
N GLN A 24 29.19 6.97 -1.45
CA GLN A 24 29.44 6.74 -2.87
C GLN A 24 29.45 8.04 -3.69
N GLU A 25 28.56 8.96 -3.39
CA GLU A 25 28.43 10.23 -4.12
C GLU A 25 29.45 11.29 -3.66
N LYS A 26 30.24 11.04 -2.60
CA LYS A 26 31.21 11.97 -1.99
C LYS A 26 30.66 13.37 -1.71
N SER A 27 29.33 13.46 -1.59
CA SER A 27 28.57 14.67 -1.33
C SER A 27 27.46 14.38 -0.34
N LEU A 28 26.83 15.42 0.20
CA LEU A 28 25.59 15.24 0.97
C LEU A 28 24.56 14.48 0.11
N PRO A 29 23.90 13.45 0.65
CA PRO A 29 22.98 12.63 -0.13
C PRO A 29 21.88 13.50 -0.74
N ILE A 30 21.95 13.70 -2.04
CA ILE A 30 20.99 14.50 -2.80
C ILE A 30 19.66 13.75 -2.87
N THR A 31 19.72 12.42 -2.88
CA THR A 31 18.52 11.58 -3.03
C THR A 31 17.79 11.42 -1.69
N ASP A 32 16.62 12.00 -1.62
CA ASP A 32 15.68 11.84 -0.52
C ASP A 32 14.83 10.59 -0.76
N LEU A 33 15.02 9.56 0.05
CA LEU A 33 14.30 8.28 -0.06
C LEU A 33 12.81 8.42 0.31
N SER A 34 12.43 9.51 0.96
CA SER A 34 11.07 9.85 1.37
C SER A 34 10.43 10.97 0.53
N ARG A 35 10.97 11.28 -0.66
CA ARG A 35 10.56 12.43 -1.46
C ARG A 35 9.05 12.57 -1.67
N ASN A 36 8.35 11.43 -1.82
CA ASN A 36 6.90 11.41 -2.06
C ASN A 36 6.07 11.88 -0.86
N ILE A 37 6.60 11.74 0.36
CA ILE A 37 5.92 12.10 1.61
C ILE A 37 6.72 13.13 2.43
N LYS A 38 7.68 13.78 1.80
CA LYS A 38 8.68 14.63 2.48
C LYS A 38 8.06 15.66 3.40
N GLN A 39 7.08 16.42 2.91
CA GLN A 39 6.44 17.49 3.69
C GLN A 39 5.73 16.94 4.93
N GLU A 40 4.97 15.88 4.75
CA GLU A 40 4.25 15.22 5.85
C GLU A 40 5.23 14.59 6.86
N LEU A 41 6.27 13.91 6.37
CA LEU A 41 7.29 13.29 7.22
C LEU A 41 8.04 14.33 8.06
N ILE A 42 8.42 15.46 7.47
CA ILE A 42 9.06 16.56 8.20
C ILE A 42 8.11 17.15 9.25
N ALA A 43 6.85 17.42 8.89
CA ALA A 43 5.86 17.94 9.82
C ALA A 43 5.67 17.00 11.03
N ASN A 44 5.54 15.69 10.79
CA ASN A 44 5.40 14.70 11.86
C ASN A 44 6.69 14.55 12.69
N THR A 45 7.87 14.67 12.08
CA THR A 45 9.15 14.64 12.81
C THR A 45 9.30 15.84 13.75
N LEU A 46 8.76 16.99 13.36
CA LEU A 46 8.77 18.19 14.22
C LEU A 46 7.67 18.18 15.27
N ALA A 47 6.55 17.50 15.01
CA ALA A 47 5.40 17.41 15.90
C ALA A 47 5.57 16.36 17.00
N THR A 48 6.36 15.30 16.74
CA THR A 48 6.54 14.21 17.71
C THR A 48 7.37 14.66 18.92
N ALA A 49 6.89 14.34 20.12
CA ALA A 49 7.59 14.56 21.38
C ALA A 49 8.35 13.31 21.85
N THR A 50 8.10 12.16 21.25
CA THR A 50 8.68 10.86 21.61
C THR A 50 9.75 10.40 20.62
N PRO A 51 10.72 9.59 21.06
CA PRO A 51 11.68 9.00 20.15
C PRO A 51 10.99 8.14 19.08
N VAL A 52 11.41 8.31 17.84
CA VAL A 52 10.91 7.53 16.71
C VAL A 52 11.46 6.10 16.77
N SER A 53 10.56 5.11 16.75
CA SER A 53 10.91 3.69 16.72
C SER A 53 10.98 3.17 15.28
N THR A 54 11.94 2.29 15.01
CA THR A 54 12.13 1.76 13.65
C THR A 54 12.44 0.28 13.68
N VAL A 55 12.01 -0.44 12.63
CA VAL A 55 12.39 -1.83 12.41
C VAL A 55 12.53 -2.11 10.91
N TYR A 56 13.46 -2.98 10.59
CA TYR A 56 13.67 -3.51 9.24
C TYR A 56 13.33 -5.00 9.18
N SER A 57 12.50 -5.39 8.20
CA SER A 57 12.21 -6.78 7.87
C SER A 57 12.85 -7.15 6.53
N PRO A 58 13.94 -7.92 6.51
CA PRO A 58 14.53 -8.41 5.27
C PRO A 58 13.64 -9.43 4.55
N GLU A 59 12.85 -10.20 5.29
CA GLU A 59 11.95 -11.23 4.75
C GLU A 59 10.81 -10.60 3.95
N ASN A 60 10.28 -9.48 4.44
CA ASN A 60 9.17 -8.76 3.81
C ASN A 60 9.62 -7.55 2.99
N TYR A 61 10.93 -7.25 2.99
CA TYR A 61 11.51 -6.12 2.27
C TYR A 61 10.88 -4.78 2.62
N PHE A 62 10.56 -4.55 3.89
CA PHE A 62 10.07 -3.26 4.34
C PHE A 62 10.88 -2.68 5.52
N TYR A 63 10.82 -1.37 5.62
CA TYR A 63 11.30 -0.59 6.74
C TYR A 63 10.14 0.18 7.35
N LEU A 64 9.87 -0.04 8.64
CA LEU A 64 8.83 0.67 9.38
C LEU A 64 9.44 1.81 10.19
N LEU A 65 8.74 2.94 10.18
CA LEU A 65 9.06 4.15 10.93
C LEU A 65 7.83 4.56 11.73
N CYS A 66 7.89 4.48 13.05
CA CYS A 66 6.76 4.70 13.97
C CYS A 66 6.91 6.01 14.73
N PHE A 67 5.86 6.82 14.67
CA PHE A 67 5.62 7.99 15.51
C PHE A 67 4.59 7.63 16.57
N ALA A 68 5.07 7.18 17.72
CA ALA A 68 4.24 6.55 18.76
C ALA A 68 3.16 7.47 19.37
N ASP A 69 3.46 8.75 19.53
CA ASP A 69 2.54 9.76 20.05
C ASP A 69 1.53 10.26 19.02
N LEU A 70 1.83 10.06 17.73
CA LEU A 70 0.91 10.38 16.64
C LEU A 70 0.08 9.18 16.17
N ASN A 71 0.27 8.00 16.77
CA ASN A 71 -0.35 6.73 16.37
C ASN A 71 -0.23 6.49 14.86
N LEU A 72 0.97 6.70 14.33
CA LEU A 72 1.25 6.70 12.90
C LEU A 72 2.50 5.90 12.57
N VAL A 73 2.38 5.02 11.58
CA VAL A 73 3.52 4.28 11.02
C VAL A 73 3.62 4.54 9.53
N TYR A 74 4.84 4.76 9.06
CA TYR A 74 5.20 4.71 7.64
C TYR A 74 5.90 3.40 7.33
N CYS A 75 5.39 2.69 6.32
CA CYS A 75 5.99 1.49 5.78
C CYS A 75 6.65 1.81 4.44
N PHE A 76 7.97 1.73 4.39
CA PHE A 76 8.76 1.92 3.17
C PHE A 76 9.06 0.58 2.53
N ASP A 77 8.66 0.38 1.28
CA ASP A 77 9.03 -0.78 0.46
C ASP A 77 10.43 -0.55 -0.09
N ILE A 78 11.39 -1.35 0.37
CA ILE A 78 12.80 -1.20 0.02
C ILE A 78 13.26 -2.11 -1.13
N ARG A 79 12.36 -2.87 -1.75
CA ARG A 79 12.69 -3.77 -2.87
C ARG A 79 13.25 -3.02 -4.06
N ALA A 80 12.65 -1.87 -4.37
CA ALA A 80 13.08 -1.04 -5.48
C ALA A 80 12.74 0.43 -5.22
N THR A 81 13.55 1.32 -5.77
CA THR A 81 13.24 2.74 -5.81
C THR A 81 12.38 3.06 -7.02
N LEU A 82 11.53 4.07 -6.88
CA LEU A 82 10.80 4.69 -7.97
C LEU A 82 11.77 5.44 -8.91
N GLU A 83 11.29 5.86 -10.08
CA GLU A 83 12.07 6.62 -11.06
C GLU A 83 12.72 7.90 -10.47
N ASN A 84 12.06 8.50 -9.49
CA ASN A 84 12.55 9.69 -8.78
C ASN A 84 13.56 9.36 -7.64
N GLY A 85 13.95 8.10 -7.49
CA GLY A 85 14.90 7.61 -6.49
C GLY A 85 14.33 7.42 -5.08
N SER A 86 13.05 7.71 -4.84
CA SER A 86 12.40 7.47 -3.54
C SER A 86 11.83 6.05 -3.42
N TYR A 87 11.59 5.61 -2.18
CA TYR A 87 10.85 4.38 -1.92
C TYR A 87 9.33 4.58 -2.09
N ARG A 88 8.61 3.48 -2.36
CA ARG A 88 7.16 3.45 -2.16
C ARG A 88 6.86 3.49 -0.68
N VAL A 89 5.84 4.26 -0.30
CA VAL A 89 5.48 4.43 1.11
C VAL A 89 4.00 4.17 1.29
N THR A 90 3.68 3.36 2.30
CA THR A 90 2.32 3.16 2.78
C THR A 90 2.20 3.78 4.16
N ARG A 91 1.10 4.45 4.43
CA ARG A 91 0.80 5.07 5.71
C ARG A 91 -0.22 4.21 6.47
N TRP A 92 0.07 3.93 7.74
CA TRP A 92 -0.81 3.22 8.66
C TRP A 92 -1.23 4.17 9.78
N PRO A 93 -2.37 4.85 9.65
CA PRO A 93 -2.88 5.75 10.66
C PRO A 93 -3.63 4.99 11.75
N SER A 94 -3.71 5.61 12.93
CA SER A 94 -4.51 5.11 14.06
C SER A 94 -4.07 3.75 14.60
N VAL A 95 -2.77 3.41 14.46
CA VAL A 95 -2.18 2.20 15.03
C VAL A 95 -1.57 2.48 16.38
N ASP A 96 -1.84 1.63 17.37
CA ASP A 96 -1.29 1.77 18.73
C ASP A 96 0.11 1.12 18.86
N PHE A 97 1.03 1.50 17.97
CA PHE A 97 2.41 1.00 17.99
C PHE A 97 3.30 1.99 18.75
N LYS A 98 4.02 1.50 19.75
CA LYS A 98 4.93 2.31 20.58
C LYS A 98 6.38 2.00 20.31
N SER A 99 6.70 0.73 20.05
CA SER A 99 8.06 0.27 19.80
C SER A 99 8.08 -0.97 18.94
N PHE A 100 9.24 -1.24 18.34
CA PHE A 100 9.48 -2.44 17.56
C PHE A 100 10.69 -3.20 18.07
N GLN A 101 10.61 -4.52 18.02
CA GLN A 101 11.73 -5.41 18.25
C GLN A 101 11.68 -6.56 17.23
N ARG A 102 12.79 -6.81 16.55
CA ARG A 102 12.97 -8.01 15.73
C ARG A 102 13.79 -9.02 16.52
N ASP A 103 13.33 -10.26 16.58
CA ASP A 103 14.05 -11.34 17.23
C ASP A 103 15.06 -12.01 16.28
N ARG A 104 15.74 -13.05 16.77
CA ARG A 104 16.75 -13.81 16.00
C ARG A 104 16.13 -14.68 14.90
N ASN A 105 14.86 -15.02 15.03
CA ASN A 105 14.11 -15.84 14.07
C ASN A 105 13.54 -14.98 12.91
N GLY A 106 13.64 -13.66 13.02
CA GLY A 106 13.08 -12.72 12.04
C GLY A 106 11.71 -12.19 12.40
N ASP A 107 11.08 -12.70 13.45
CA ASP A 107 9.78 -12.25 13.92
C ASP A 107 9.84 -10.81 14.43
N ILE A 108 8.85 -10.02 14.06
CA ILE A 108 8.71 -8.63 14.53
C ILE A 108 7.68 -8.57 15.64
N TYR A 109 8.12 -8.12 16.80
CA TYR A 109 7.28 -7.82 17.94
C TYR A 109 7.02 -6.32 18.03
N ILE A 110 5.80 -5.99 18.42
CA ILE A 110 5.28 -4.63 18.46
C ILE A 110 4.83 -4.35 19.89
N GLY A 111 5.44 -3.36 20.55
CA GLY A 111 4.96 -2.87 21.83
C GLY A 111 3.76 -1.96 21.59
N CYS A 112 2.63 -2.26 22.23
CA CYS A 112 1.41 -1.48 22.24
C CYS A 112 1.14 -0.95 23.66
N THR A 113 0.14 -0.09 23.84
CA THR A 113 -0.25 0.41 25.16
C THR A 113 -0.65 -0.73 26.09
N ASP A 114 -1.37 -1.72 25.60
CA ASP A 114 -1.95 -2.80 26.39
C ASP A 114 -1.15 -4.11 26.37
N GLY A 115 0.01 -4.13 25.71
CA GLY A 115 0.82 -5.34 25.68
C GLY A 115 1.79 -5.43 24.51
N VAL A 116 2.13 -6.66 24.13
CA VAL A 116 3.05 -6.97 23.03
C VAL A 116 2.32 -7.80 21.99
N GLY A 117 2.25 -7.28 20.76
CA GLY A 117 1.76 -7.98 19.59
C GLY A 117 2.89 -8.58 18.77
N LYS A 118 2.56 -9.52 17.89
CA LYS A 118 3.44 -10.05 16.85
C LYS A 118 2.89 -9.64 15.48
N TYR A 119 3.76 -9.13 14.61
CA TYR A 119 3.40 -8.83 13.23
C TYR A 119 3.10 -10.13 12.48
N ALA A 120 1.82 -10.46 12.32
CA ALA A 120 1.35 -11.69 11.67
C ALA A 120 -0.14 -11.60 11.29
N ASN A 121 -0.60 -12.53 10.44
CA ASN A 121 -2.02 -12.88 10.25
C ASN A 121 -2.94 -11.80 9.66
N TYR A 122 -2.44 -10.75 9.05
CA TYR A 122 -3.24 -9.73 8.35
C TYR A 122 -4.44 -9.21 9.18
N ARG A 123 -4.21 -8.93 10.47
CA ARG A 123 -5.17 -8.34 11.40
C ARG A 123 -4.49 -7.26 12.24
N ASP A 124 -5.26 -6.26 12.64
CA ASP A 124 -4.83 -5.25 13.60
C ASP A 124 -5.38 -5.60 14.99
N ASN A 125 -4.51 -6.08 15.88
CA ASN A 125 -4.89 -6.55 17.22
C ASN A 125 -6.11 -7.50 17.25
N GLY A 126 -6.19 -8.42 16.28
CA GLY A 126 -7.30 -9.35 16.12
C GLY A 126 -8.48 -8.83 15.30
N GLU A 127 -8.56 -7.53 15.06
CA GLU A 127 -9.62 -6.87 14.31
C GLU A 127 -9.29 -6.71 12.82
N SER A 128 -10.32 -6.44 12.02
CA SER A 128 -10.15 -6.08 10.62
C SER A 128 -9.63 -4.63 10.47
N TYR A 129 -8.91 -4.37 9.40
CA TYR A 129 -8.48 -3.00 9.06
C TYR A 129 -8.86 -2.63 7.64
N ARG A 130 -9.11 -1.33 7.41
CA ARG A 130 -9.46 -0.79 6.10
C ARG A 130 -8.23 -0.59 5.25
N PHE A 131 -8.12 -1.36 4.16
CA PHE A 131 -7.14 -1.13 3.10
C PHE A 131 -7.70 -0.14 2.07
N ARG A 132 -6.90 0.85 1.66
CA ARG A 132 -7.25 1.84 0.64
C ARG A 132 -6.07 2.06 -0.30
N TYR A 133 -6.37 2.03 -1.59
CA TYR A 133 -5.44 2.39 -2.64
C TYR A 133 -6.12 3.34 -3.61
N PHE A 134 -5.48 4.46 -3.95
CA PHE A 134 -5.94 5.38 -4.98
C PHE A 134 -4.79 5.71 -5.92
N SER A 135 -5.07 5.69 -7.23
CA SER A 135 -4.10 6.11 -8.24
C SER A 135 -3.86 7.62 -8.17
N PRO A 136 -2.70 8.09 -8.62
CA PRO A 136 -2.57 9.49 -9.00
C PRO A 136 -3.57 9.84 -10.11
N GLY A 137 -3.77 11.13 -10.37
CA GLY A 137 -4.64 11.59 -11.46
C GLY A 137 -4.17 11.09 -12.82
N LEU A 138 -5.00 10.31 -13.50
CA LEU A 138 -4.71 9.74 -14.81
C LEU A 138 -5.13 10.72 -15.91
N THR A 139 -4.17 11.22 -16.67
CA THR A 139 -4.39 12.18 -17.76
C THR A 139 -4.34 11.53 -19.16
N PHE A 140 -3.93 10.26 -19.25
CA PHE A 140 -3.75 9.52 -20.51
C PHE A 140 -2.92 10.27 -21.55
N GLY A 141 -1.91 11.00 -21.08
CA GLY A 141 -0.94 11.73 -21.91
C GLY A 141 -1.38 13.14 -22.34
N ASP A 142 -2.68 13.49 -22.21
CA ASP A 142 -3.18 14.81 -22.60
C ASP A 142 -4.19 15.33 -21.55
N PRO A 143 -3.79 16.26 -20.67
CA PRO A 143 -4.67 16.80 -19.64
C PRO A 143 -5.77 17.73 -20.20
N ALA A 144 -5.63 18.24 -21.43
CA ALA A 144 -6.60 19.16 -22.04
C ALA A 144 -7.80 18.45 -22.68
N LYS A 145 -7.75 17.13 -22.84
CA LYS A 145 -8.86 16.38 -23.42
C LYS A 145 -9.79 15.83 -22.35
N ILE A 146 -11.09 15.81 -22.64
CA ILE A 146 -12.05 15.08 -21.84
C ILE A 146 -11.85 13.58 -22.03
N LYS A 147 -11.86 12.81 -20.94
CA LYS A 147 -11.83 11.35 -20.93
C LYS A 147 -13.16 10.83 -20.43
N MET A 148 -13.70 9.88 -21.12
CA MET A 148 -14.90 9.17 -20.73
C MET A 148 -14.50 7.76 -20.28
N LEU A 149 -14.56 7.53 -18.97
CA LEU A 149 -14.23 6.22 -18.40
C LEU A 149 -15.28 5.19 -18.83
N LYS A 150 -14.83 4.04 -19.32
CA LYS A 150 -15.71 2.97 -19.80
C LYS A 150 -15.66 1.74 -18.94
N LYS A 151 -14.45 1.30 -18.58
CA LYS A 151 -14.26 0.10 -17.79
C LYS A 151 -13.04 0.21 -16.91
N ILE A 152 -13.13 -0.42 -15.75
CA ILE A 152 -11.99 -0.72 -14.90
C ILE A 152 -11.92 -2.24 -14.72
N ARG A 153 -10.73 -2.79 -14.91
CA ARG A 153 -10.47 -4.23 -14.79
C ARG A 153 -9.36 -4.47 -13.78
N PRO A 154 -9.69 -4.64 -12.49
CA PRO A 154 -8.74 -5.06 -11.50
C PRO A 154 -8.41 -6.55 -11.66
N THR A 155 -7.15 -6.91 -11.47
CA THR A 155 -6.67 -8.28 -11.24
C THR A 155 -6.10 -8.33 -9.84
N LEU A 156 -6.72 -9.11 -8.98
CA LEU A 156 -6.37 -9.26 -7.57
C LEU A 156 -5.91 -10.69 -7.30
N ILE A 157 -4.97 -10.84 -6.37
CA ILE A 157 -4.50 -12.14 -5.88
C ILE A 157 -4.87 -12.24 -4.40
N GLY A 158 -5.51 -13.34 -4.01
CA GLY A 158 -6.06 -13.57 -2.68
C GLY A 158 -7.40 -12.86 -2.48
N GLY A 159 -7.70 -12.51 -1.23
CA GLY A 159 -8.91 -11.77 -0.87
C GLY A 159 -9.99 -12.61 -0.20
N ASN A 160 -9.94 -13.94 -0.27
CA ASN A 160 -10.78 -14.90 0.43
C ASN A 160 -12.27 -14.48 0.55
N ASN A 161 -12.96 -14.37 -0.58
CA ASN A 161 -14.38 -14.02 -0.66
C ASN A 161 -14.75 -12.66 -0.01
N SER A 162 -13.85 -11.69 -0.07
CA SER A 162 -14.09 -10.35 0.48
C SER A 162 -14.72 -9.40 -0.52
N ASP A 163 -15.49 -8.44 -0.01
CA ASP A 163 -16.08 -7.39 -0.82
C ASP A 163 -15.04 -6.30 -1.13
N ILE A 164 -14.91 -6.00 -2.41
CA ILE A 164 -14.01 -4.99 -2.93
C ILE A 164 -14.83 -3.81 -3.45
N PHE A 165 -14.59 -2.63 -2.91
CA PHE A 165 -15.22 -1.38 -3.34
C PHE A 165 -14.30 -0.67 -4.32
N LEU A 166 -14.62 -0.75 -5.60
CA LEU A 166 -13.93 0.01 -6.62
C LEU A 166 -14.53 1.41 -6.68
N LYS A 167 -13.68 2.44 -6.62
CA LYS A 167 -14.09 3.85 -6.63
C LYS A 167 -13.43 4.60 -7.77
N TRP A 168 -14.13 5.57 -8.33
CA TRP A 168 -13.57 6.47 -9.32
C TRP A 168 -14.17 7.87 -9.19
N SER A 169 -13.37 8.88 -9.47
CA SER A 169 -13.78 10.27 -9.48
C SER A 169 -13.10 11.02 -10.63
N TYR A 170 -13.59 12.21 -10.90
CA TYR A 170 -13.12 13.08 -11.98
C TYR A 170 -12.69 14.43 -11.42
N ASP A 171 -11.64 15.00 -12.03
CA ASP A 171 -11.20 16.38 -11.79
C ASP A 171 -10.99 16.69 -10.30
N PHE A 172 -10.42 15.72 -9.55
CA PHE A 172 -10.16 15.81 -8.11
C PHE A 172 -11.39 16.03 -7.23
N SER A 173 -12.59 15.70 -7.75
CA SER A 173 -13.81 15.76 -6.94
C SER A 173 -13.72 14.81 -5.74
N SER A 174 -14.25 15.26 -4.61
CA SER A 174 -14.46 14.42 -3.43
C SER A 174 -15.59 13.40 -3.62
N ASP A 175 -16.50 13.65 -4.57
CA ASP A 175 -17.60 12.75 -4.88
C ASP A 175 -17.11 11.63 -5.78
N ALA A 176 -16.97 10.45 -5.20
CA ALA A 176 -16.55 9.26 -5.93
C ALA A 176 -17.75 8.35 -6.25
N SER A 177 -17.88 7.97 -7.50
CA SER A 177 -18.73 6.85 -7.89
C SER A 177 -18.11 5.54 -7.40
N SER A 178 -18.94 4.53 -7.10
CA SER A 178 -18.44 3.24 -6.62
C SER A 178 -19.21 2.08 -7.24
N SER A 179 -18.53 0.95 -7.31
CA SER A 179 -19.10 -0.35 -7.65
C SER A 179 -18.44 -1.42 -6.80
N THR A 180 -19.19 -2.44 -6.40
CA THR A 180 -18.71 -3.52 -5.54
C THR A 180 -18.64 -4.81 -6.32
N PHE A 181 -17.61 -5.59 -6.08
CA PHE A 181 -17.51 -6.98 -6.51
C PHE A 181 -16.86 -7.80 -5.41
N ARG A 182 -16.98 -9.11 -5.51
CA ARG A 182 -16.43 -10.04 -4.52
C ARG A 182 -15.26 -10.80 -5.12
N THR A 183 -14.20 -10.99 -4.33
CA THR A 183 -13.08 -11.86 -4.71
C THR A 183 -13.50 -13.32 -4.64
N SER A 184 -12.79 -14.19 -5.35
CA SER A 184 -12.98 -15.62 -5.25
C SER A 184 -12.59 -16.14 -3.86
N SER A 185 -13.17 -17.28 -3.47
CA SER A 185 -12.82 -17.96 -2.23
C SER A 185 -11.45 -18.62 -2.35
N ASP A 186 -10.66 -18.59 -1.29
CA ASP A 186 -9.36 -19.29 -1.20
C ASP A 186 -9.53 -20.80 -0.86
N ILE A 187 -10.70 -21.38 -1.09
CA ILE A 187 -10.94 -22.82 -0.88
C ILE A 187 -10.29 -23.57 -2.04
N PRO A 188 -9.18 -24.31 -1.81
CA PRO A 188 -8.51 -25.04 -2.86
C PRO A 188 -9.40 -26.17 -3.38
N GLY A 189 -9.49 -26.29 -4.70
CA GLY A 189 -10.18 -27.41 -5.35
C GLY A 189 -9.31 -28.67 -5.32
N PHE A 190 -9.60 -29.61 -4.44
CA PHE A 190 -8.94 -30.92 -4.46
C PHE A 190 -9.63 -31.85 -5.45
N TYR A 191 -8.85 -32.46 -6.36
CA TYR A 191 -9.37 -33.43 -7.30
C TYR A 191 -10.06 -34.59 -6.59
N GLY A 192 -11.33 -34.85 -6.93
CA GLY A 192 -12.14 -35.92 -6.32
C GLY A 192 -12.79 -35.62 -4.97
N GLN A 193 -12.57 -34.43 -4.39
CA GLN A 193 -13.17 -34.02 -3.11
C GLN A 193 -13.94 -32.71 -3.20
N SER A 194 -13.72 -31.94 -4.24
CA SER A 194 -14.30 -30.61 -4.40
C SER A 194 -15.64 -30.66 -5.13
N GLU A 195 -16.64 -29.97 -4.61
CA GLU A 195 -17.92 -29.82 -5.28
C GLU A 195 -17.78 -28.90 -6.50
N TYR A 196 -18.36 -29.32 -7.63
CA TYR A 196 -18.42 -28.52 -8.85
C TYR A 196 -19.18 -27.22 -8.56
N SER A 197 -18.61 -26.08 -8.95
CA SER A 197 -19.13 -24.72 -8.70
C SER A 197 -18.81 -24.09 -7.34
N ASN A 198 -18.27 -24.82 -6.36
CA ASN A 198 -17.90 -24.27 -5.05
C ASN A 198 -16.38 -24.15 -4.82
N ALA A 199 -15.57 -24.86 -5.60
CA ALA A 199 -14.13 -24.84 -5.47
C ALA A 199 -13.46 -24.19 -6.68
N ASP A 200 -12.51 -23.31 -6.43
CA ASP A 200 -11.69 -22.70 -7.49
C ASP A 200 -10.56 -23.64 -7.91
N PHE A 201 -10.31 -23.72 -9.22
CA PHE A 201 -9.15 -24.40 -9.78
C PHE A 201 -7.89 -23.53 -9.53
N SER A 202 -7.39 -23.51 -8.31
CA SER A 202 -6.13 -22.85 -7.99
C SER A 202 -5.13 -23.86 -7.43
N ALA A 203 -3.93 -23.86 -7.97
CA ALA A 203 -2.82 -24.54 -7.35
C ALA A 203 -2.44 -23.76 -6.07
N GLU A 204 -2.32 -24.44 -4.93
CA GLU A 204 -1.80 -23.91 -3.67
C GLU A 204 -2.66 -22.88 -2.93
N GLY A 205 -3.97 -22.79 -3.14
CA GLY A 205 -4.85 -21.90 -2.36
C GLY A 205 -4.69 -20.41 -2.62
N ILE A 206 -4.01 -20.03 -3.71
CA ILE A 206 -3.91 -18.64 -4.16
C ILE A 206 -4.89 -18.40 -5.30
N THR A 207 -5.94 -17.63 -5.05
CA THR A 207 -6.94 -17.31 -6.07
C THR A 207 -6.60 -16.02 -6.79
N ILE A 208 -6.88 -15.99 -8.10
CA ILE A 208 -6.78 -14.79 -8.93
C ILE A 208 -8.17 -14.35 -9.32
N SER A 209 -8.58 -13.19 -8.85
CA SER A 209 -9.87 -12.58 -9.19
C SER A 209 -9.69 -11.53 -10.29
N ARG A 210 -10.34 -11.75 -11.44
CA ARG A 210 -10.37 -10.80 -12.56
C ARG A 210 -11.79 -10.34 -12.79
N ASN A 211 -12.04 -9.07 -12.53
CA ASN A 211 -13.36 -8.48 -12.70
C ASN A 211 -13.34 -7.40 -13.78
N SER A 212 -14.45 -7.20 -14.46
CA SER A 212 -14.62 -6.14 -15.45
C SER A 212 -15.85 -5.33 -15.10
N LEU A 213 -15.64 -4.13 -14.61
CA LEU A 213 -16.69 -3.24 -14.13
C LEU A 213 -16.91 -2.11 -15.13
N ASN A 214 -18.17 -1.95 -15.55
CA ASN A 214 -18.55 -0.82 -16.36
C ASN A 214 -18.63 0.43 -15.49
N THR A 215 -18.12 1.52 -16.01
CA THR A 215 -18.08 2.81 -15.31
C THR A 215 -18.75 3.89 -16.16
N THR A 216 -19.15 4.96 -15.51
CA THR A 216 -19.80 6.10 -16.16
C THR A 216 -19.12 7.39 -15.74
N GLY A 217 -19.36 8.45 -16.51
CA GLY A 217 -18.84 9.78 -16.22
C GLY A 217 -17.69 10.19 -17.14
N TYR A 218 -17.29 11.44 -17.00
CA TYR A 218 -16.24 12.05 -17.80
C TYR A 218 -15.53 13.16 -17.02
N GLY A 219 -14.30 13.45 -17.40
CA GLY A 219 -13.48 14.52 -16.84
C GLY A 219 -12.13 14.62 -17.53
N SER A 220 -11.35 15.61 -17.19
CA SER A 220 -9.99 15.83 -17.72
C SER A 220 -8.97 14.97 -17.02
N VAL A 221 -9.20 14.68 -15.75
CA VAL A 221 -8.37 13.83 -14.90
C VAL A 221 -9.25 12.75 -14.27
N ILE A 222 -8.79 11.51 -14.27
CA ILE A 222 -9.51 10.39 -13.69
C ILE A 222 -8.71 9.85 -12.52
N ASN A 223 -9.33 9.74 -11.35
CA ASN A 223 -8.78 9.03 -10.19
C ASN A 223 -9.52 7.71 -10.01
N VAL A 224 -8.78 6.63 -9.82
CA VAL A 224 -9.33 5.30 -9.60
C VAL A 224 -8.79 4.76 -8.28
N GLY A 225 -9.64 4.15 -7.49
CA GLY A 225 -9.27 3.59 -6.20
C GLY A 225 -9.94 2.27 -5.91
N LEU A 226 -9.42 1.61 -4.91
CA LEU A 226 -9.92 0.35 -4.39
C LEU A 226 -9.88 0.40 -2.87
N GLU A 227 -10.98 -0.01 -2.25
CA GLU A 227 -11.08 -0.14 -0.79
C GLU A 227 -11.62 -1.52 -0.43
N THR A 228 -11.14 -2.06 0.66
CA THR A 228 -11.65 -3.33 1.24
C THR A 228 -11.28 -3.42 2.71
N ASP A 229 -12.01 -4.24 3.45
CA ASP A 229 -11.66 -4.56 4.83
C ASP A 229 -10.88 -5.88 4.86
N ILE A 230 -9.64 -5.82 5.30
CA ILE A 230 -8.77 -6.99 5.45
C ILE A 230 -9.02 -7.61 6.81
N ASN A 231 -9.35 -8.90 6.83
CA ASN A 231 -9.64 -9.67 8.04
C ASN A 231 -9.00 -11.06 7.98
N GLY A 232 -7.71 -11.14 8.25
CA GLY A 232 -6.98 -12.39 8.34
C GLY A 232 -6.64 -13.06 7.01
N PHE A 233 -6.67 -12.33 5.90
CA PHE A 233 -6.29 -12.83 4.57
C PHE A 233 -5.33 -11.87 3.86
N ALA A 234 -4.50 -12.42 2.99
CA ALA A 234 -3.64 -11.64 2.10
C ALA A 234 -4.42 -11.12 0.89
N LEU A 235 -4.14 -9.89 0.48
CA LEU A 235 -4.65 -9.31 -0.76
C LEU A 235 -3.54 -8.57 -1.48
N SER A 236 -3.37 -8.83 -2.77
CA SER A 236 -2.43 -8.11 -3.63
C SER A 236 -3.13 -7.58 -4.87
N ILE A 237 -2.86 -6.32 -5.21
CA ILE A 237 -3.28 -5.73 -6.47
C ILE A 237 -2.19 -6.03 -7.50
N GLN A 238 -2.45 -6.98 -8.39
CA GLN A 238 -1.53 -7.34 -9.47
C GLN A 238 -1.53 -6.28 -10.57
N GLU A 239 -2.72 -5.87 -10.98
CA GLU A 239 -2.92 -4.97 -12.10
C GLU A 239 -4.26 -4.23 -11.98
N MET A 240 -4.31 -3.01 -12.49
CA MET A 240 -5.56 -2.25 -12.63
C MET A 240 -5.60 -1.61 -14.01
N ASN A 241 -6.30 -2.26 -14.96
CA ASN A 241 -6.48 -1.74 -16.31
C ASN A 241 -7.64 -0.76 -16.35
N VAL A 242 -7.37 0.46 -16.80
CA VAL A 242 -8.34 1.55 -16.93
C VAL A 242 -8.56 1.86 -18.41
N LEU A 243 -9.79 1.65 -18.89
CA LEU A 243 -10.18 1.89 -20.28
C LEU A 243 -11.02 3.17 -20.36
N ALA A 244 -10.50 4.17 -21.06
CA ALA A 244 -11.18 5.43 -21.31
C ALA A 244 -11.22 5.76 -22.81
N LEU A 245 -12.28 6.43 -23.24
CA LEU A 245 -12.35 7.07 -24.55
C LEU A 245 -11.88 8.51 -24.43
N LEU A 246 -11.00 8.92 -25.33
CA LEU A 246 -10.55 10.30 -25.45
C LEU A 246 -11.59 11.09 -26.26
N GLY A 247 -12.09 12.16 -25.69
CA GLY A 247 -13.00 13.09 -26.32
C GLY A 247 -12.26 14.26 -27.00
N LYS A 248 -13.04 15.29 -27.30
CA LYS A 248 -12.50 16.54 -27.86
C LYS A 248 -11.76 17.34 -26.80
N THR A 249 -10.88 18.21 -27.24
CA THR A 249 -10.25 19.23 -26.40
C THR A 249 -11.33 20.21 -25.92
N ILE A 250 -11.26 20.64 -24.68
CA ILE A 250 -12.13 21.65 -24.07
C ILE A 250 -11.74 23.03 -24.56
#